data_63a772c07e35199d315529b7cda4a75a
#
_entry.id   63a772c07e35199d315529b7cda4a75a
#
_cell.length_a   1.000
_cell.length_b   1.000
_cell.length_c   1.000
_cell.angle_alpha   90.00
_cell.angle_beta   90.00
_cell.angle_gamma   90.00
#
_symmetry.space_group_name_H-M   'P 1'
#
loop_
_entity.id
_entity.type
_entity.pdbx_description
1 polymer ?
#
loop_
_entity_poly.entity_id
_entity_poly.type
_entity_poly.pdbx_seq_one_letter_code
_entity_poly.pdbx_strand_id
1 'polypeptide(L)'
;MAELGANARLWIAAEDGERAFGPGPAELLVHIQELGSIRQAACAMQMSYTKALRILEGSETALGVSLVTRNAGGADGGGAKLTPQGADLALRYKAWEEASKKAAEEAYQAAFAGLLAPRLGCCILASGRGVRFGGQKLLAPLGDGTVLGKTLAQVPEDLFRIVVVAAADEVAEAAAAAGAEVVAPEGPLQGDSVCAGVRALGECAGILFCPGDQPFVSEASLRRMAEAFFAHPASPVRLAWKGEGRSPAIFPKRLFSALEGLSGDAGGGALLKARPDEAAATIPVEAAAEEELFDIDTAEDFDRAEEMLREEQEGER
;
A
#
# COMPACT_ATOMS: atom_id res chain seq x y z
N MET A 1 -1.58 8.34 -19.45
CA MET A 1 -0.75 7.15 -19.75
C MET A 1 -1.62 5.92 -19.57
N ALA A 2 -1.34 4.81 -20.28
CA ALA A 2 -2.05 3.55 -20.03
C ALA A 2 -1.73 3.08 -18.60
N GLU A 3 -2.74 2.61 -17.88
CA GLU A 3 -2.57 2.01 -16.56
C GLU A 3 -1.90 0.65 -16.75
N LEU A 4 -0.69 0.48 -16.20
CA LEU A 4 0.10 -0.74 -16.27
C LEU A 4 0.00 -1.48 -14.94
N GLY A 5 0.02 -2.81 -14.98
CA GLY A 5 -0.05 -3.66 -13.80
C GLY A 5 0.54 -5.04 -14.06
N ALA A 6 0.74 -5.81 -13.00
CA ALA A 6 1.26 -7.16 -13.09
C ALA A 6 0.18 -8.16 -13.54
N ASN A 7 0.60 -9.19 -14.27
CA ASN A 7 -0.25 -10.33 -14.59
C ASN A 7 0.49 -11.64 -14.31
N ALA A 8 -0.13 -12.51 -13.51
CA ALA A 8 0.40 -13.82 -13.19
C ALA A 8 -0.57 -14.92 -13.67
N ARG A 9 -0.02 -15.98 -14.26
CA ARG A 9 -0.76 -17.19 -14.59
C ARG A 9 -0.11 -18.36 -13.84
N LEU A 10 -0.92 -19.13 -13.15
CA LEU A 10 -0.47 -20.20 -12.28
C LEU A 10 -0.85 -21.57 -12.82
N TRP A 11 0.00 -22.55 -12.52
CA TRP A 11 -0.27 -23.95 -12.82
C TRP A 11 0.19 -24.83 -11.65
N ILE A 12 -0.59 -25.86 -11.34
CA ILE A 12 -0.11 -27.00 -10.58
C ILE A 12 0.66 -27.86 -11.59
N ALA A 13 1.95 -28.08 -11.33
CA ALA A 13 2.80 -28.90 -12.17
C ALA A 13 3.03 -30.29 -11.53
N ALA A 14 3.17 -31.32 -12.34
CA ALA A 14 3.65 -32.61 -11.92
C ALA A 14 5.19 -32.58 -11.72
N GLU A 15 5.78 -33.66 -11.17
CA GLU A 15 7.22 -33.73 -10.89
C GLU A 15 8.09 -33.60 -12.16
N ASP A 16 7.57 -34.04 -13.32
CA ASP A 16 8.20 -33.91 -14.63
C ASP A 16 8.10 -32.48 -15.23
N GLY A 17 7.42 -31.54 -14.55
CA GLY A 17 7.19 -30.17 -14.99
C GLY A 17 5.97 -30.00 -15.90
N GLU A 18 5.26 -31.07 -16.26
CA GLU A 18 4.03 -31.00 -17.05
C GLU A 18 2.90 -30.33 -16.25
N ARG A 19 2.02 -29.62 -16.95
CA ARG A 19 0.91 -28.89 -16.35
C ARG A 19 -0.23 -29.83 -16.00
N ALA A 20 -0.41 -30.11 -14.70
CA ALA A 20 -1.49 -30.95 -14.20
C ALA A 20 -2.83 -30.19 -14.13
N PHE A 21 -2.82 -28.93 -13.69
CA PHE A 21 -4.02 -28.11 -13.52
C PHE A 21 -3.68 -26.63 -13.65
N GLY A 22 -4.62 -25.81 -14.15
CA GLY A 22 -4.38 -24.40 -14.37
C GLY A 22 -5.66 -23.63 -14.68
N PRO A 23 -5.57 -22.39 -15.23
CA PRO A 23 -6.73 -21.52 -15.45
C PRO A 23 -7.83 -22.16 -16.29
N GLY A 24 -7.47 -22.83 -17.39
CA GLY A 24 -8.45 -23.45 -18.30
C GLY A 24 -9.28 -24.57 -17.65
N PRO A 25 -8.65 -25.59 -17.04
CA PRO A 25 -9.38 -26.59 -16.25
C PRO A 25 -10.20 -25.98 -15.11
N ALA A 26 -9.68 -24.99 -14.39
CA ALA A 26 -10.37 -24.32 -13.28
C ALA A 26 -11.67 -23.64 -13.76
N GLU A 27 -11.58 -22.84 -14.83
CA GLU A 27 -12.72 -22.16 -15.44
C GLU A 27 -13.76 -23.18 -15.95
N LEU A 28 -13.30 -24.28 -16.55
CA LEU A 28 -14.18 -25.35 -17.00
C LEU A 28 -14.96 -25.99 -15.86
N LEU A 29 -14.33 -26.24 -14.70
CA LEU A 29 -15.02 -26.75 -13.51
C LEU A 29 -16.08 -25.77 -13.01
N VAL A 30 -15.80 -24.47 -12.98
CA VAL A 30 -16.78 -23.44 -12.57
C VAL A 30 -18.00 -23.48 -13.49
N HIS A 31 -17.80 -23.47 -14.81
CA HIS A 31 -18.91 -23.55 -15.75
C HIS A 31 -19.69 -24.88 -15.69
N ILE A 32 -19.02 -26.02 -15.41
CA ILE A 32 -19.72 -27.29 -15.19
C ILE A 32 -20.60 -27.20 -13.93
N GLN A 33 -20.11 -26.58 -12.87
CA GLN A 33 -20.90 -26.41 -11.64
C GLN A 33 -22.13 -25.54 -11.87
N GLU A 34 -22.01 -24.47 -12.64
CA GLU A 34 -23.11 -23.52 -12.92
C GLU A 34 -24.14 -24.11 -13.90
N LEU A 35 -23.66 -24.75 -14.98
CA LEU A 35 -24.49 -25.16 -16.12
C LEU A 35 -24.94 -26.63 -16.07
N GLY A 36 -24.35 -27.44 -15.19
CA GLY A 36 -24.68 -28.86 -15.04
C GLY A 36 -24.34 -29.74 -16.25
N SER A 37 -23.54 -29.25 -17.21
CA SER A 37 -23.23 -29.91 -18.46
C SER A 37 -21.87 -29.56 -19.03
N ILE A 38 -21.02 -30.55 -19.33
CA ILE A 38 -19.71 -30.33 -19.99
C ILE A 38 -19.89 -29.67 -21.38
N ARG A 39 -20.96 -30.03 -22.09
CA ARG A 39 -21.23 -29.45 -23.43
C ARG A 39 -21.54 -27.95 -23.33
N GLN A 40 -22.39 -27.55 -22.37
CA GLN A 40 -22.74 -26.16 -22.17
C GLN A 40 -21.52 -25.36 -21.65
N ALA A 41 -20.75 -25.93 -20.71
CA ALA A 41 -19.50 -25.34 -20.22
C ALA A 41 -18.48 -25.14 -21.37
N ALA A 42 -18.28 -26.11 -22.22
CA ALA A 42 -17.41 -25.99 -23.41
C ALA A 42 -17.88 -24.89 -24.37
N CYS A 43 -19.21 -24.79 -24.57
CA CYS A 43 -19.80 -23.74 -25.39
C CYS A 43 -19.57 -22.35 -24.79
N ALA A 44 -19.76 -22.16 -23.49
CA ALA A 44 -19.49 -20.91 -22.77
C ALA A 44 -18.03 -20.47 -22.90
N MET A 45 -17.08 -21.43 -22.88
CA MET A 45 -15.65 -21.18 -23.09
C MET A 45 -15.22 -21.16 -24.56
N GLN A 46 -16.16 -21.15 -25.50
CA GLN A 46 -15.90 -21.14 -26.96
C GLN A 46 -14.95 -22.26 -27.42
N MET A 47 -15.06 -23.46 -26.83
CA MET A 47 -14.27 -24.63 -27.21
C MET A 47 -15.15 -25.81 -27.60
N SER A 48 -14.56 -26.76 -28.34
CA SER A 48 -15.25 -28.00 -28.69
C SER A 48 -15.43 -28.92 -27.48
N TYR A 49 -16.51 -29.68 -27.46
CA TYR A 49 -16.77 -30.68 -26.41
C TYR A 49 -15.59 -31.68 -26.24
N THR A 50 -15.00 -32.14 -27.36
CA THR A 50 -13.84 -33.03 -27.35
C THR A 50 -12.61 -32.41 -26.69
N LYS A 51 -12.40 -31.07 -26.86
CA LYS A 51 -11.32 -30.33 -26.20
C LYS A 51 -11.57 -30.25 -24.72
N ALA A 52 -12.79 -29.94 -24.29
CA ALA A 52 -13.17 -29.91 -22.87
C ALA A 52 -12.97 -31.26 -22.18
N LEU A 53 -13.38 -32.34 -22.82
CA LEU A 53 -13.15 -33.71 -22.31
C LEU A 53 -11.66 -34.01 -22.13
N ARG A 54 -10.83 -33.70 -23.13
CA ARG A 54 -9.38 -33.93 -23.07
C ARG A 54 -8.72 -33.12 -21.95
N ILE A 55 -9.17 -31.89 -21.71
CA ILE A 55 -8.69 -31.02 -20.59
C ILE A 55 -9.03 -31.69 -19.26
N LEU A 56 -10.27 -32.12 -19.06
CA LEU A 56 -10.69 -32.80 -17.82
C LEU A 56 -9.91 -34.11 -17.60
N GLU A 57 -9.87 -35.00 -18.59
CA GLU A 57 -9.19 -36.30 -18.52
C GLU A 57 -7.70 -36.13 -18.27
N GLY A 58 -7.05 -35.15 -18.91
CA GLY A 58 -5.65 -34.83 -18.65
C GLY A 58 -5.40 -34.36 -17.22
N SER A 59 -6.27 -33.47 -16.69
CA SER A 59 -6.15 -33.01 -15.31
C SER A 59 -6.47 -34.13 -14.29
N GLU A 60 -7.51 -34.92 -14.53
CA GLU A 60 -7.87 -36.06 -13.66
C GLU A 60 -6.75 -37.11 -13.61
N THR A 61 -6.11 -37.38 -14.76
CA THR A 61 -4.98 -38.31 -14.86
C THR A 61 -3.75 -37.79 -14.11
N ALA A 62 -3.39 -36.52 -14.34
CA ALA A 62 -2.22 -35.92 -13.72
C ALA A 62 -2.35 -35.74 -12.20
N LEU A 63 -3.58 -35.48 -11.72
CA LEU A 63 -3.87 -35.31 -10.30
C LEU A 63 -4.20 -36.61 -9.58
N GLY A 64 -4.50 -37.70 -10.33
CA GLY A 64 -4.90 -38.99 -9.77
C GLY A 64 -6.27 -38.99 -9.09
N VAL A 65 -7.12 -37.99 -9.39
CA VAL A 65 -8.46 -37.84 -8.79
C VAL A 65 -9.51 -37.49 -9.84
N SER A 66 -10.74 -38.03 -9.67
CA SER A 66 -11.86 -37.64 -10.53
C SER A 66 -12.43 -36.30 -10.11
N LEU A 67 -12.57 -35.40 -11.08
CA LEU A 67 -13.07 -34.03 -10.85
C LEU A 67 -14.56 -33.88 -11.18
N VAL A 68 -15.07 -34.70 -12.09
CA VAL A 68 -16.42 -34.63 -12.62
C VAL A 68 -17.11 -36.00 -12.67
N THR A 69 -18.30 -36.11 -12.13
CA THR A 69 -19.21 -37.25 -12.37
C THR A 69 -20.08 -36.97 -13.58
N ARG A 70 -20.23 -37.98 -14.46
CA ARG A 70 -21.02 -37.89 -15.69
C ARG A 70 -22.24 -38.83 -15.56
N ASN A 71 -23.41 -38.30 -15.78
CA ASN A 71 -24.62 -39.15 -15.87
C ASN A 71 -24.88 -39.48 -17.33
N ALA A 72 -25.08 -40.77 -17.63
CA ALA A 72 -25.49 -41.18 -18.96
C ALA A 72 -26.83 -40.53 -19.30
N GLY A 73 -26.85 -39.69 -20.33
CA GLY A 73 -28.04 -38.92 -20.71
C GLY A 73 -28.80 -39.64 -21.83
N GLY A 74 -30.11 -39.48 -21.83
CA GLY A 74 -30.99 -39.75 -22.95
C GLY A 74 -30.87 -38.68 -24.06
N ALA A 75 -31.92 -38.50 -24.89
CA ALA A 75 -31.95 -37.62 -26.07
C ALA A 75 -31.56 -36.15 -25.83
N ASP A 76 -31.64 -35.66 -24.60
CA ASP A 76 -31.33 -34.24 -24.24
C ASP A 76 -29.89 -33.99 -23.71
N GLY A 77 -29.00 -34.97 -23.79
CA GLY A 77 -27.59 -34.90 -23.35
C GLY A 77 -27.39 -35.26 -21.88
N GLY A 78 -26.21 -35.88 -21.57
CA GLY A 78 -25.87 -36.27 -20.20
C GLY A 78 -25.54 -35.10 -19.30
N GLY A 79 -26.02 -35.13 -18.04
CA GLY A 79 -25.63 -34.19 -17.00
C GLY A 79 -24.21 -34.42 -16.48
N ALA A 80 -23.56 -33.37 -15.98
CA ALA A 80 -22.28 -33.46 -15.32
C ALA A 80 -22.33 -32.66 -14.02
N LYS A 81 -21.69 -33.18 -12.96
CA LYS A 81 -21.55 -32.52 -11.66
C LYS A 81 -20.12 -32.67 -11.18
N LEU A 82 -19.65 -31.68 -10.45
CA LEU A 82 -18.34 -31.80 -9.80
C LEU A 82 -18.38 -32.91 -8.73
N THR A 83 -17.30 -33.62 -8.59
CA THR A 83 -17.06 -34.42 -7.40
C THR A 83 -16.75 -33.53 -6.21
N PRO A 84 -16.80 -33.98 -4.95
CA PRO A 84 -16.34 -33.21 -3.80
C PRO A 84 -14.91 -32.70 -3.96
N GLN A 85 -14.02 -33.56 -4.54
CA GLN A 85 -12.63 -33.18 -4.82
C GLN A 85 -12.53 -32.12 -5.91
N GLY A 86 -13.35 -32.22 -6.98
CA GLY A 86 -13.38 -31.22 -8.05
C GLY A 86 -13.87 -29.86 -7.57
N ALA A 87 -14.88 -29.83 -6.70
CA ALA A 87 -15.38 -28.59 -6.10
C ALA A 87 -14.35 -27.95 -5.15
N ASP A 88 -13.71 -28.74 -4.29
CA ASP A 88 -12.67 -28.27 -3.38
C ASP A 88 -11.45 -27.75 -4.14
N LEU A 89 -11.01 -28.49 -5.19
CA LEU A 89 -9.90 -28.05 -6.04
C LEU A 89 -10.19 -26.72 -6.73
N ALA A 90 -11.38 -26.54 -7.31
CA ALA A 90 -11.76 -25.30 -7.99
C ALA A 90 -11.75 -24.11 -7.01
N LEU A 91 -12.29 -24.29 -5.79
CA LEU A 91 -12.30 -23.28 -4.75
C LEU A 91 -10.88 -22.88 -4.30
N ARG A 92 -10.03 -23.88 -4.01
CA ARG A 92 -8.64 -23.62 -3.56
C ARG A 92 -7.80 -23.01 -4.65
N TYR A 93 -7.96 -23.45 -5.90
CA TYR A 93 -7.25 -22.87 -7.02
C TYR A 93 -7.60 -21.39 -7.20
N LYS A 94 -8.88 -21.04 -7.12
CA LYS A 94 -9.35 -19.64 -7.20
C LYS A 94 -8.73 -18.78 -6.09
N ALA A 95 -8.76 -19.27 -4.85
CA ALA A 95 -8.16 -18.54 -3.72
C ALA A 95 -6.63 -18.35 -3.89
N TRP A 96 -5.94 -19.38 -4.35
CA TRP A 96 -4.50 -19.33 -4.65
C TRP A 96 -4.18 -18.36 -5.80
N GLU A 97 -5.00 -18.37 -6.86
CA GLU A 97 -4.84 -17.45 -8.00
C GLU A 97 -5.04 -15.99 -7.57
N GLU A 98 -6.07 -15.69 -6.78
CA GLU A 98 -6.34 -14.35 -6.25
C GLU A 98 -5.20 -13.86 -5.34
N ALA A 99 -4.74 -14.69 -4.41
CA ALA A 99 -3.62 -14.36 -3.54
C ALA A 99 -2.31 -14.10 -4.32
N SER A 100 -2.04 -14.94 -5.33
CA SER A 100 -0.82 -14.80 -6.15
C SER A 100 -0.88 -13.60 -7.10
N LYS A 101 -2.03 -13.28 -7.66
CA LYS A 101 -2.21 -12.04 -8.45
C LYS A 101 -1.97 -10.80 -7.59
N LYS A 102 -2.49 -10.81 -6.37
CA LYS A 102 -2.27 -9.73 -5.40
C LYS A 102 -0.78 -9.58 -5.09
N ALA A 103 -0.09 -10.67 -4.74
CA ALA A 103 1.34 -10.65 -4.44
C ALA A 103 2.19 -10.20 -5.63
N ALA A 104 1.82 -10.60 -6.87
CA ALA A 104 2.51 -10.15 -8.08
C ALA A 104 2.33 -8.65 -8.33
N GLU A 105 1.12 -8.11 -8.09
CA GLU A 105 0.86 -6.67 -8.19
C GLU A 105 1.64 -5.88 -7.14
N GLU A 106 1.66 -6.33 -5.89
CA GLU A 106 2.44 -5.73 -4.81
C GLU A 106 3.93 -5.67 -5.16
N ALA A 107 4.49 -6.79 -5.63
CA ALA A 107 5.88 -6.85 -6.06
C ALA A 107 6.17 -5.94 -7.27
N TYR A 108 5.23 -5.84 -8.23
CA TYR A 108 5.33 -4.93 -9.36
C TYR A 108 5.35 -3.47 -8.92
N GLN A 109 4.42 -3.09 -8.03
CA GLN A 109 4.36 -1.72 -7.51
C GLN A 109 5.65 -1.35 -6.77
N ALA A 110 6.17 -2.23 -5.93
CA ALA A 110 7.43 -2.02 -5.21
C ALA A 110 8.65 -1.93 -6.17
N ALA A 111 8.73 -2.84 -7.15
CA ALA A 111 9.89 -2.91 -8.06
C ALA A 111 9.93 -1.79 -9.11
N PHE A 112 8.77 -1.26 -9.51
CA PHE A 112 8.64 -0.30 -10.62
C PHE A 112 8.08 1.06 -10.18
N ALA A 113 8.09 1.35 -8.88
CA ALA A 113 7.70 2.66 -8.34
C ALA A 113 8.49 3.79 -9.03
N GLY A 114 7.77 4.78 -9.54
CA GLY A 114 8.36 5.93 -10.23
C GLY A 114 8.92 5.69 -11.63
N LEU A 115 8.98 4.44 -12.10
CA LEU A 115 9.37 4.10 -13.47
C LEU A 115 8.16 3.71 -14.32
N LEU A 116 7.40 2.71 -13.90
CA LEU A 116 6.21 2.19 -14.58
C LEU A 116 4.96 2.22 -13.69
N ALA A 117 5.15 2.28 -12.37
CA ALA A 117 4.09 2.43 -11.37
C ALA A 117 4.11 3.85 -10.78
N PRO A 118 2.98 4.41 -10.33
CA PRO A 118 2.94 5.71 -9.69
C PRO A 118 3.80 5.72 -8.41
N ARG A 119 4.57 6.80 -8.20
CA ARG A 119 5.27 7.02 -6.91
C ARG A 119 4.26 7.32 -5.80
N LEU A 120 4.68 7.08 -4.57
CA LEU A 120 4.07 7.72 -3.42
C LEU A 120 4.52 9.18 -3.31
N GLY A 121 3.65 10.04 -2.82
CA GLY A 121 4.03 11.39 -2.39
C GLY A 121 4.44 11.36 -0.93
N CYS A 122 5.40 12.20 -0.54
CA CYS A 122 5.68 12.54 0.86
C CYS A 122 5.49 14.05 1.03
N CYS A 123 4.50 14.42 1.81
CA CYS A 123 4.23 15.79 2.21
C CYS A 123 4.80 16.02 3.61
N ILE A 124 5.92 16.75 3.70
CA ILE A 124 6.46 17.20 4.97
C ILE A 124 5.71 18.45 5.40
N LEU A 125 5.03 18.39 6.54
CA LEU A 125 4.29 19.51 7.11
C LEU A 125 5.24 20.39 7.94
N ALA A 126 5.64 21.51 7.36
CA ALA A 126 6.64 22.43 7.92
C ALA A 126 6.10 23.87 8.11
N SER A 127 4.77 24.04 8.19
CA SER A 127 4.11 25.36 8.31
C SER A 127 3.84 25.79 9.75
N GLY A 128 4.24 25.01 10.75
CA GLY A 128 4.06 25.31 12.17
C GLY A 128 4.86 26.54 12.61
N ARG A 129 4.22 27.42 13.42
CA ARG A 129 4.83 28.69 13.89
C ARG A 129 5.80 28.55 15.07
N GLY A 130 5.98 27.34 15.63
CA GLY A 130 6.88 27.11 16.76
C GLY A 130 6.63 27.94 18.02
N VAL A 131 5.38 28.38 18.27
CA VAL A 131 5.03 29.34 19.34
C VAL A 131 5.45 28.82 20.73
N ARG A 132 5.30 27.53 20.98
CA ARG A 132 5.68 26.90 22.27
C ARG A 132 7.20 26.72 22.41
N PHE A 133 7.89 26.58 21.30
CA PHE A 133 9.34 26.47 21.24
C PHE A 133 10.06 27.81 21.45
N GLY A 134 9.37 28.92 21.19
CA GLY A 134 9.93 30.27 21.28
C GLY A 134 10.76 30.70 20.07
N GLY A 135 10.65 30.00 18.94
CA GLY A 135 11.39 30.31 17.72
C GLY A 135 11.11 29.31 16.59
N GLN A 136 11.95 29.33 15.55
CA GLN A 136 11.80 28.46 14.39
C GLN A 136 12.40 27.07 14.68
N LYS A 137 11.63 26.21 15.37
CA LYS A 137 12.06 24.87 15.82
C LYS A 137 12.63 23.99 14.71
N LEU A 138 12.08 24.09 13.50
CA LEU A 138 12.50 23.25 12.36
C LEU A 138 13.92 23.55 11.88
N LEU A 139 14.41 24.76 12.13
CA LEU A 139 15.75 25.21 11.79
C LEU A 139 16.72 25.09 12.98
N ALA A 140 16.24 24.67 14.16
CA ALA A 140 17.13 24.47 15.30
C ALA A 140 18.18 23.40 14.97
N PRO A 141 19.49 23.67 15.30
CA PRO A 141 20.58 22.76 15.01
C PRO A 141 20.47 21.50 15.88
N LEU A 142 20.31 20.33 15.27
CA LEU A 142 20.18 19.05 15.94
C LEU A 142 21.23 18.07 15.41
N GLY A 143 22.26 17.80 16.22
CA GLY A 143 23.42 17.00 15.80
C GLY A 143 24.21 17.69 14.68
N ASP A 144 24.37 17.01 13.56
CA ASP A 144 25.07 17.46 12.35
C ASP A 144 24.20 18.22 11.34
N GLY A 145 22.92 18.44 11.66
CA GLY A 145 21.97 19.09 10.77
C GLY A 145 20.96 19.96 11.51
N THR A 146 19.78 20.11 10.96
CA THR A 146 18.62 20.75 11.59
C THR A 146 17.51 19.73 11.83
N VAL A 147 16.52 20.05 12.67
CA VAL A 147 15.36 19.20 12.91
C VAL A 147 14.71 18.80 11.57
N LEU A 148 14.38 19.76 10.70
CA LEU A 148 13.81 19.49 9.38
C LEU A 148 14.75 18.69 8.49
N GLY A 149 16.04 19.03 8.49
CA GLY A 149 17.06 18.32 7.67
C GLY A 149 17.15 16.85 8.04
N LYS A 150 17.08 16.51 9.33
CA LYS A 150 17.07 15.12 9.77
C LYS A 150 15.79 14.39 9.35
N THR A 151 14.64 15.02 9.50
CA THR A 151 13.36 14.43 9.02
C THR A 151 13.39 14.18 7.51
N LEU A 152 13.91 15.12 6.71
CA LEU A 152 14.03 14.97 5.27
C LEU A 152 14.98 13.82 4.88
N ALA A 153 16.12 13.70 5.58
CA ALA A 153 17.11 12.67 5.30
C ALA A 153 16.61 11.23 5.50
N GLN A 154 15.54 11.05 6.27
CA GLN A 154 14.93 9.73 6.49
C GLN A 154 13.95 9.31 5.38
N VAL A 155 13.54 10.23 4.49
CA VAL A 155 12.55 9.90 3.45
C VAL A 155 13.25 9.26 2.25
N PRO A 156 12.94 7.99 1.91
CA PRO A 156 13.56 7.30 0.77
C PRO A 156 13.10 7.90 -0.57
N GLU A 157 13.99 8.62 -1.25
CA GLU A 157 13.73 9.32 -2.51
C GLU A 157 13.40 8.36 -3.68
N ASP A 158 13.82 7.11 -3.60
CA ASP A 158 13.50 6.07 -4.59
C ASP A 158 12.01 5.68 -4.56
N LEU A 159 11.35 5.81 -3.40
CA LEU A 159 9.93 5.47 -3.21
C LEU A 159 9.02 6.69 -3.23
N PHE A 160 9.49 7.85 -2.76
CA PHE A 160 8.66 9.02 -2.56
C PHE A 160 9.08 10.22 -3.43
N ARG A 161 8.09 10.95 -3.95
CA ARG A 161 8.26 12.33 -4.40
C ARG A 161 8.05 13.24 -3.20
N ILE A 162 9.07 13.99 -2.81
CA ILE A 162 9.06 14.78 -1.59
C ILE A 162 8.62 16.21 -1.90
N VAL A 163 7.64 16.70 -1.14
CA VAL A 163 7.18 18.08 -1.13
C VAL A 163 7.16 18.57 0.31
N VAL A 164 7.76 19.74 0.55
CA VAL A 164 7.71 20.41 1.85
C VAL A 164 6.69 21.54 1.79
N VAL A 165 5.71 21.53 2.68
CA VAL A 165 4.74 22.62 2.83
C VAL A 165 5.24 23.55 3.92
N ALA A 166 5.75 24.72 3.54
CA ALA A 166 6.34 25.71 4.44
C ALA A 166 5.62 27.07 4.31
N ALA A 167 5.33 27.70 5.45
CA ALA A 167 4.74 29.04 5.50
C ALA A 167 5.77 30.13 5.76
N ALA A 168 6.93 29.82 6.34
CA ALA A 168 8.02 30.74 6.63
C ALA A 168 9.10 30.63 5.53
N ASP A 169 9.54 31.78 5.01
CA ASP A 169 10.53 31.84 3.92
C ASP A 169 11.84 31.14 4.30
N GLU A 170 12.31 31.31 5.54
CA GLU A 170 13.53 30.68 6.05
C GLU A 170 13.47 29.16 6.03
N VAL A 171 12.29 28.59 6.35
CA VAL A 171 12.06 27.14 6.30
C VAL A 171 11.98 26.66 4.84
N ALA A 172 11.34 27.46 3.98
CA ALA A 172 11.26 27.19 2.55
C ALA A 172 12.63 27.18 1.89
N GLU A 173 13.48 28.17 2.21
CA GLU A 173 14.87 28.26 1.73
C GLU A 173 15.71 27.07 2.21
N ALA A 174 15.60 26.68 3.47
CA ALA A 174 16.32 25.53 4.02
C ALA A 174 15.90 24.21 3.36
N ALA A 175 14.59 24.00 3.14
CA ALA A 175 14.08 22.83 2.46
C ALA A 175 14.51 22.78 0.98
N ALA A 176 14.46 23.90 0.27
CA ALA A 176 14.94 24.00 -1.11
C ALA A 176 16.46 23.75 -1.22
N ALA A 177 17.26 24.25 -0.27
CA ALA A 177 18.69 23.97 -0.19
C ALA A 177 18.99 22.48 0.04
N ALA A 178 18.11 21.76 0.72
CA ALA A 178 18.16 20.30 0.87
C ALA A 178 17.64 19.52 -0.36
N GLY A 179 17.27 20.22 -1.46
CA GLY A 179 16.81 19.61 -2.70
C GLY A 179 15.32 19.27 -2.75
N ALA A 180 14.52 19.62 -1.74
CA ALA A 180 13.09 19.35 -1.72
C ALA A 180 12.30 20.34 -2.58
N GLU A 181 11.20 19.88 -3.20
CA GLU A 181 10.19 20.75 -3.79
C GLU A 181 9.41 21.45 -2.66
N VAL A 182 9.21 22.76 -2.75
CA VAL A 182 8.57 23.55 -1.69
C VAL A 182 7.30 24.20 -2.22
N VAL A 183 6.23 24.13 -1.42
CA VAL A 183 4.96 24.80 -1.69
C VAL A 183 4.51 25.59 -0.46
N ALA A 184 3.87 26.74 -0.68
CA ALA A 184 3.28 27.54 0.39
C ALA A 184 1.81 27.14 0.59
N PRO A 185 1.32 27.05 1.84
CA PRO A 185 -0.10 26.89 2.12
C PRO A 185 -0.86 28.20 1.84
N GLU A 186 -2.14 28.12 1.45
CA GLU A 186 -2.98 29.31 1.17
C GLU A 186 -3.40 30.05 2.45
N GLY A 187 -3.30 29.41 3.61
CA GLY A 187 -3.67 29.96 4.91
C GLY A 187 -2.81 29.42 6.06
N PRO A 188 -3.06 29.89 7.29
CA PRO A 188 -2.20 29.61 8.43
C PRO A 188 -2.55 28.31 9.17
N LEU A 189 -3.58 27.59 8.75
CA LEU A 189 -4.12 26.45 9.48
C LEU A 189 -3.56 25.12 8.96
N GLN A 190 -3.63 24.07 9.77
CA GLN A 190 -3.11 22.77 9.38
C GLN A 190 -3.83 22.19 8.15
N GLY A 191 -5.15 22.41 8.04
CA GLY A 191 -5.94 22.01 6.88
C GLY A 191 -5.42 22.63 5.57
N ASP A 192 -5.00 23.90 5.60
CA ASP A 192 -4.44 24.60 4.43
C ASP A 192 -3.14 23.94 3.97
N SER A 193 -2.32 23.48 4.91
CA SER A 193 -1.06 22.78 4.63
C SER A 193 -1.31 21.40 4.03
N VAL A 194 -2.28 20.66 4.56
CA VAL A 194 -2.69 19.36 3.99
C VAL A 194 -3.22 19.53 2.57
N CYS A 195 -4.07 20.54 2.34
CA CYS A 195 -4.61 20.86 1.02
C CYS A 195 -3.51 21.20 0.01
N ALA A 196 -2.53 22.04 0.39
CA ALA A 196 -1.39 22.39 -0.47
C ALA A 196 -0.57 21.12 -0.85
N GLY A 197 -0.31 20.23 0.11
CA GLY A 197 0.37 18.97 -0.13
C GLY A 197 -0.40 18.04 -1.07
N VAL A 198 -1.72 17.90 -0.91
CA VAL A 198 -2.56 17.10 -1.80
C VAL A 198 -2.53 17.65 -3.22
N ARG A 199 -2.65 18.96 -3.41
CA ARG A 199 -2.60 19.60 -4.74
C ARG A 199 -1.27 19.38 -5.44
N ALA A 200 -0.15 19.49 -4.71
CA ALA A 200 1.18 19.28 -5.26
C ALA A 200 1.45 17.81 -5.64
N LEU A 201 0.88 16.87 -4.89
CA LEU A 201 1.14 15.43 -5.02
C LEU A 201 -0.04 14.64 -5.62
N GLY A 202 -1.03 15.30 -6.20
CA GLY A 202 -2.29 14.70 -6.69
C GLY A 202 -2.13 13.58 -7.72
N GLU A 203 -1.00 13.51 -8.41
CA GLU A 203 -0.68 12.44 -9.36
C GLU A 203 -0.16 11.14 -8.71
N CYS A 204 0.20 11.20 -7.41
CA CYS A 204 0.72 10.05 -6.69
C CYS A 204 -0.40 9.04 -6.36
N ALA A 205 -0.01 7.78 -6.14
CA ALA A 205 -0.95 6.71 -5.75
C ALA A 205 -1.48 6.89 -4.33
N GLY A 206 -0.67 7.46 -3.44
CA GLY A 206 -0.97 7.82 -2.07
C GLY A 206 -0.02 8.89 -1.60
N ILE A 207 -0.37 9.58 -0.51
CA ILE A 207 0.47 10.62 0.10
C ILE A 207 0.74 10.27 1.55
N LEU A 208 2.02 10.18 1.90
CA LEU A 208 2.51 10.19 3.27
C LEU A 208 2.50 11.62 3.78
N PHE A 209 1.77 11.91 4.84
CA PHE A 209 1.88 13.15 5.61
C PHE A 209 2.78 12.89 6.80
N CYS A 210 3.94 13.56 6.80
CA CYS A 210 4.93 13.46 7.83
C CYS A 210 5.13 14.85 8.48
N PRO A 211 5.00 14.98 9.81
CA PRO A 211 5.40 16.21 10.51
C PRO A 211 6.88 16.51 10.30
N GLY A 212 7.22 17.77 10.07
CA GLY A 212 8.62 18.20 9.86
C GLY A 212 9.46 18.19 11.14
N ASP A 213 8.84 17.99 12.29
CA ASP A 213 9.41 17.98 13.64
C ASP A 213 9.54 16.57 14.25
N GLN A 214 9.49 15.52 13.42
CA GLN A 214 9.74 14.12 13.83
C GLN A 214 11.09 13.63 13.26
N PRO A 215 12.23 14.08 13.78
CA PRO A 215 13.55 13.78 13.21
C PRO A 215 14.03 12.34 13.40
N PHE A 216 13.34 11.56 14.25
CA PHE A 216 13.71 10.18 14.59
C PHE A 216 12.90 9.11 13.83
N VAL A 217 11.92 9.52 13.00
CA VAL A 217 11.25 8.55 12.14
C VAL A 217 12.28 7.88 11.23
N SER A 218 12.34 6.55 11.19
CA SER A 218 13.39 5.86 10.45
C SER A 218 12.99 5.59 9.00
N GLU A 219 13.99 5.62 8.10
CA GLU A 219 13.83 5.20 6.70
C GLU A 219 13.22 3.78 6.62
N ALA A 220 13.67 2.87 7.49
CA ALA A 220 13.17 1.49 7.54
C ALA A 220 11.65 1.44 7.84
N SER A 221 11.16 2.27 8.76
CA SER A 221 9.73 2.37 9.07
C SER A 221 8.95 2.96 7.91
N LEU A 222 9.47 4.00 7.25
CA LEU A 222 8.84 4.59 6.06
C LEU A 222 8.77 3.60 4.89
N ARG A 223 9.81 2.77 4.69
CA ARG A 223 9.79 1.69 3.69
C ARG A 223 8.73 0.63 4.03
N ARG A 224 8.62 0.17 5.28
CA ARG A 224 7.56 -0.76 5.72
C ARG A 224 6.17 -0.16 5.53
N MET A 225 5.98 1.14 5.77
CA MET A 225 4.71 1.82 5.50
C MET A 225 4.38 1.83 4.01
N ALA A 226 5.35 2.08 3.14
CA ALA A 226 5.17 2.02 1.69
C ALA A 226 4.81 0.60 1.23
N GLU A 227 5.49 -0.43 1.74
CA GLU A 227 5.18 -1.83 1.47
C GLU A 227 3.75 -2.19 1.90
N ALA A 228 3.35 -1.80 3.11
CA ALA A 228 1.99 -2.01 3.61
C ALA A 228 0.94 -1.29 2.75
N PHE A 229 1.25 -0.09 2.25
CA PHE A 229 0.38 0.63 1.34
C PHE A 229 0.25 -0.08 -0.01
N PHE A 230 1.34 -0.53 -0.62
CA PHE A 230 1.29 -1.27 -1.89
C PHE A 230 0.54 -2.59 -1.75
N ALA A 231 0.63 -3.25 -0.59
CA ALA A 231 -0.17 -4.43 -0.28
C ALA A 231 -1.67 -4.12 -0.15
N HIS A 232 -2.01 -2.92 0.29
CA HIS A 232 -3.39 -2.50 0.55
C HIS A 232 -3.66 -1.08 0.01
N PRO A 233 -3.60 -0.84 -1.33
CA PRO A 233 -3.57 0.51 -1.91
C PRO A 233 -4.87 1.31 -1.73
N ALA A 234 -5.93 0.68 -1.25
CA ALA A 234 -7.17 1.34 -0.90
C ALA A 234 -7.27 1.74 0.59
N SER A 235 -6.36 1.30 1.45
CA SER A 235 -6.41 1.53 2.90
C SER A 235 -5.43 2.61 3.34
N PRO A 236 -5.77 3.47 4.31
CA PRO A 236 -4.79 4.29 4.98
C PRO A 236 -3.76 3.42 5.72
N VAL A 237 -2.53 3.92 5.83
CA VAL A 237 -1.47 3.28 6.62
C VAL A 237 -0.96 4.26 7.66
N ARG A 238 -0.73 3.84 8.90
CA ARG A 238 -0.20 4.69 9.97
C ARG A 238 0.95 4.04 10.69
N LEU A 239 1.97 4.84 11.01
CA LEU A 239 2.95 4.41 11.98
C LEU A 239 2.28 4.26 13.35
N ALA A 240 2.60 3.21 14.08
CA ALA A 240 1.97 2.86 15.36
C ALA A 240 3.02 2.48 16.40
N TRP A 241 2.70 2.68 17.66
CA TRP A 241 3.45 2.15 18.79
C TRP A 241 2.49 1.47 19.77
N LYS A 242 2.75 0.20 20.06
CA LYS A 242 1.89 -0.63 20.91
C LYS A 242 0.42 -0.65 20.46
N GLY A 243 0.21 -0.65 19.12
CA GLY A 243 -1.09 -0.68 18.50
C GLY A 243 -1.79 0.69 18.38
N GLU A 244 -1.22 1.76 18.95
CA GLU A 244 -1.76 3.11 18.80
C GLU A 244 -1.18 3.81 17.57
N GLY A 245 -2.02 4.02 16.54
CA GLY A 245 -1.63 4.69 15.31
C GLY A 245 -1.45 6.20 15.51
N ARG A 246 -0.29 6.72 15.05
CA ARG A 246 0.08 8.15 15.09
C ARG A 246 0.53 8.65 13.71
N SER A 247 1.13 9.83 13.64
CA SER A 247 1.87 10.31 12.48
C SER A 247 3.26 9.65 12.46
N PRO A 248 3.82 9.45 11.26
CA PRO A 248 3.30 9.76 9.94
C PRO A 248 2.20 8.81 9.46
N ALA A 249 1.47 9.20 8.41
CA ALA A 249 0.38 8.42 7.85
C ALA A 249 0.29 8.55 6.32
N ILE A 250 0.06 7.43 5.61
CA ILE A 250 -0.19 7.40 4.16
C ILE A 250 -1.70 7.36 3.92
N PHE A 251 -2.19 8.23 3.05
CA PHE A 251 -3.57 8.25 2.61
C PHE A 251 -3.68 7.88 1.13
N PRO A 252 -4.57 6.95 0.76
CA PRO A 252 -4.81 6.56 -0.61
C PRO A 252 -5.45 7.68 -1.44
N LYS A 253 -5.20 7.67 -2.76
CA LYS A 253 -5.71 8.68 -3.70
C LYS A 253 -7.23 8.92 -3.59
N ARG A 254 -8.02 7.89 -3.31
CA ARG A 254 -9.48 8.02 -3.12
C ARG A 254 -9.90 8.94 -1.97
N LEU A 255 -8.98 9.24 -1.03
CA LEU A 255 -9.23 10.14 0.10
C LEU A 255 -8.72 11.58 -0.15
N PHE A 256 -8.06 11.86 -1.27
CA PHE A 256 -7.49 13.19 -1.54
C PHE A 256 -8.54 14.29 -1.51
N SER A 257 -9.69 14.10 -2.17
CA SER A 257 -10.78 15.08 -2.13
C SER A 257 -11.32 15.35 -0.72
N ALA A 258 -11.28 14.33 0.15
CA ALA A 258 -11.69 14.50 1.54
C ALA A 258 -10.61 15.23 2.38
N LEU A 259 -9.33 15.04 2.06
CA LEU A 259 -8.21 15.79 2.67
C LEU A 259 -8.20 17.24 2.23
N GLU A 260 -8.50 17.53 0.95
CA GLU A 260 -8.66 18.91 0.44
C GLU A 260 -9.83 19.65 1.09
N GLY A 261 -10.85 18.93 1.53
CA GLY A 261 -12.00 19.48 2.25
C GLY A 261 -11.76 19.72 3.74
N LEU A 262 -10.58 19.42 4.28
CA LEU A 262 -10.25 19.71 5.68
C LEU A 262 -10.17 21.23 5.91
N SER A 263 -10.62 21.66 7.06
CA SER A 263 -10.61 23.07 7.47
C SER A 263 -10.16 23.22 8.91
N GLY A 264 -9.69 24.39 9.28
CA GLY A 264 -9.18 24.65 10.62
C GLY A 264 -7.89 23.89 10.91
N ASP A 265 -7.67 23.57 12.18
CA ASP A 265 -6.49 22.81 12.64
C ASP A 265 -6.67 21.28 12.48
N ALA A 266 -7.45 20.87 11.47
CA ALA A 266 -7.70 19.46 11.19
C ALA A 266 -6.63 18.92 10.23
N GLY A 267 -5.87 17.92 10.67
CA GLY A 267 -4.97 17.14 9.84
C GLY A 267 -5.55 15.79 9.46
N GLY A 268 -4.76 14.93 8.82
CA GLY A 268 -5.18 13.58 8.40
C GLY A 268 -5.75 12.71 9.53
N GLY A 269 -5.24 12.86 10.75
CA GLY A 269 -5.79 12.18 11.93
C GLY A 269 -7.24 12.58 12.25
N ALA A 270 -7.62 13.82 12.00
CA ALA A 270 -9.00 14.29 12.16
C ALA A 270 -9.94 13.67 11.12
N LEU A 271 -9.47 13.48 9.88
CA LEU A 271 -10.23 12.77 8.85
C LEU A 271 -10.57 11.33 9.28
N LEU A 272 -9.61 10.59 9.81
CA LEU A 272 -9.83 9.22 10.28
C LEU A 272 -10.78 9.18 11.47
N LYS A 273 -10.66 10.12 12.43
CA LYS A 273 -11.61 10.23 13.55
C LYS A 273 -13.04 10.51 13.11
N ALA A 274 -13.21 11.33 12.05
CA ALA A 274 -14.52 11.66 11.49
C ALA A 274 -15.11 10.53 10.63
N ARG A 275 -14.33 9.52 10.27
CA ARG A 275 -14.72 8.40 9.40
C ARG A 275 -14.35 7.05 10.05
N PRO A 276 -15.23 6.49 10.90
CA PRO A 276 -14.93 5.25 11.62
C PRO A 276 -14.59 4.06 10.73
N ASP A 277 -15.20 3.97 9.54
CA ASP A 277 -14.92 2.89 8.58
C ASP A 277 -13.48 3.00 8.03
N GLU A 278 -13.01 4.22 7.77
CA GLU A 278 -11.63 4.47 7.35
C GLU A 278 -10.63 4.20 8.49
N ALA A 279 -10.99 4.57 9.71
CA ALA A 279 -10.19 4.27 10.89
C ALA A 279 -10.05 2.75 11.09
N ALA A 280 -11.14 2.00 10.94
CA ALA A 280 -11.14 0.54 11.04
C ALA A 280 -10.38 -0.14 9.90
N ALA A 281 -10.36 0.46 8.69
CA ALA A 281 -9.62 -0.04 7.53
C ALA A 281 -8.14 0.38 7.54
N THR A 282 -7.70 1.20 8.50
CA THR A 282 -6.33 1.68 8.59
C THR A 282 -5.37 0.56 8.99
N ILE A 283 -4.29 0.40 8.24
CA ILE A 283 -3.24 -0.59 8.50
C ILE A 283 -2.21 0.02 9.46
N PRO A 284 -2.02 -0.52 10.67
CA PRO A 284 -0.94 -0.11 11.55
C PRO A 284 0.38 -0.75 11.10
N VAL A 285 1.45 0.04 11.09
CA VAL A 285 2.83 -0.41 10.94
C VAL A 285 3.55 -0.08 12.23
N GLU A 286 3.98 -1.07 12.98
CA GLU A 286 4.67 -0.84 14.26
C GLU A 286 6.02 -0.18 14.03
N ALA A 287 6.29 0.90 14.74
CA ALA A 287 7.58 1.56 14.79
C ALA A 287 8.63 0.62 15.42
N ALA A 288 9.89 0.76 15.06
CA ALA A 288 10.96 -0.04 15.66
C ALA A 288 11.22 0.39 17.11
N ALA A 289 11.00 1.68 17.41
CA ALA A 289 11.17 2.26 18.74
C ALA A 289 10.14 3.38 18.99
N GLU A 290 9.88 3.72 20.25
CA GLU A 290 8.92 4.79 20.61
C GLU A 290 9.41 6.17 20.13
N GLU A 291 10.69 6.33 20.09
CA GLU A 291 11.41 7.54 19.68
C GLU A 291 11.09 7.97 18.24
N GLU A 292 10.75 7.01 17.36
CA GLU A 292 10.33 7.32 15.99
C GLU A 292 9.06 8.19 15.92
N LEU A 293 8.26 8.21 16.97
CA LEU A 293 7.01 8.97 17.08
C LEU A 293 7.17 10.23 17.94
N PHE A 294 8.41 10.62 18.22
CA PHE A 294 8.70 11.77 19.08
C PHE A 294 8.60 13.07 18.29
N ASP A 295 7.70 13.98 18.74
CA ASP A 295 7.53 15.31 18.21
C ASP A 295 8.33 16.32 19.04
N ILE A 296 9.07 17.22 18.40
CA ILE A 296 9.76 18.33 19.07
C ILE A 296 8.81 19.52 19.11
N ASP A 297 8.11 19.76 20.22
CA ASP A 297 7.15 20.85 20.39
C ASP A 297 7.65 21.99 21.29
N THR A 298 8.50 21.68 22.25
CA THR A 298 9.00 22.61 23.28
C THR A 298 10.53 22.60 23.29
N ALA A 299 11.13 23.55 24.03
CA ALA A 299 12.57 23.55 24.29
C ALA A 299 13.03 22.32 25.08
N GLU A 300 12.19 21.84 26.02
CA GLU A 300 12.44 20.61 26.79
C GLU A 300 12.46 19.36 25.90
N ASP A 301 11.55 19.30 24.89
CA ASP A 301 11.56 18.22 23.90
C ASP A 301 12.86 18.28 23.05
N PHE A 302 13.33 19.47 22.74
CA PHE A 302 14.56 19.65 22.00
C PHE A 302 15.80 19.16 22.78
N ASP A 303 15.89 19.54 24.06
CA ASP A 303 16.97 19.06 24.95
C ASP A 303 16.96 17.53 25.03
N ARG A 304 15.78 16.92 25.14
CA ARG A 304 15.62 15.47 25.11
C ARG A 304 16.04 14.85 23.76
N ALA A 305 15.68 15.50 22.63
CA ALA A 305 16.11 15.04 21.32
C ALA A 305 17.65 15.04 21.15
N GLU A 306 18.32 16.03 21.71
CA GLU A 306 19.80 16.06 21.76
C GLU A 306 20.39 14.91 22.61
N GLU A 307 19.74 14.57 23.73
CA GLU A 307 20.15 13.43 24.56
C GLU A 307 20.00 12.11 23.81
N MET A 308 18.84 11.89 23.16
CA MET A 308 18.58 10.70 22.36
C MET A 308 19.62 10.49 21.25
N LEU A 309 20.02 11.54 20.54
CA LEU A 309 21.08 11.46 19.52
C LEU A 309 22.47 11.11 20.09
N ARG A 310 22.77 11.57 21.30
CA ARG A 310 24.05 11.22 21.97
C ARG A 310 24.07 9.73 22.35
N GLU A 311 22.96 9.22 22.88
CA GLU A 311 22.80 7.82 23.26
C GLU A 311 22.92 6.87 22.04
N GLU A 312 22.32 7.23 20.91
CA GLU A 312 22.50 6.48 19.63
C GLU A 312 23.97 6.41 19.23
N GLN A 313 24.68 7.53 19.24
CA GLN A 313 26.10 7.60 18.84
C GLN A 313 27.02 6.83 19.80
N GLU A 314 26.66 6.72 21.07
CA GLU A 314 27.41 5.94 22.07
C GLU A 314 27.11 4.44 21.96
N GLY A 315 25.90 4.06 21.56
CA GLY A 315 25.49 2.66 21.35
C GLY A 315 26.07 2.01 20.10
N GLU A 316 26.46 2.81 19.11
CA GLU A 316 27.10 2.35 17.87
C GLU A 316 28.63 2.20 17.97
N ARG A 317 29.26 2.59 19.07
CA ARG A 317 30.72 2.48 19.33
C ARG A 317 31.04 1.25 20.17
#